data_238bb863667aa9b78c09d542baddc6ec
#
_entry.id   238bb863667aa9b78c09d542baddc6ec
#
_cell.length_a   1.000
_cell.length_b   1.000
_cell.length_c   1.000
_cell.angle_alpha   90.00
_cell.angle_beta   90.00
_cell.angle_gamma   90.00
#
_symmetry.space_group_name_H-M   'P 1'
#
loop_
_entity.id
_entity.type
_entity.pdbx_description
1 polymer ?
#
loop_
_entity_poly.entity_id
_entity_poly.type
_entity_poly.pdbx_seq_one_letter_code
_entity_poly.pdbx_strand_id
1 'polypeptide(L)'
;KSVDKDLRVRKCVELWQQIQHLPRHLGQHSGGMVLCRGRLDEVVPLEPASMPGRVVIQWDKDDCADMGIIKVDLLGLGMMAVLQDAIGMVNKSALKDEGQAVMSRKWPVLDLGHLPQDDPDVYQMLQKADTIGVFQVESRAQMATLPRLRPVCFYDLVVEVALIRPGPIVGKMVHPYLKRRSGQAPVVYAHPAFEPILRRTLGVPLFQEQLLRMAMVAAGFSGGEAEELRRAFGFKRSDQKMEQIESRLRVGMARQGITDEAADEIVRSITSFAMYGFPESHAASFALLVYASAYLKVHFPTVFYVALLNNQPMGFYHPATLIRDAQRRGIKFQEINVQRSDWLCTVEEEGVIRLGLRYVLGLRESVGQLIQSARNSQKRLPGCNARFNSIDDLVARTKIWRNELVALAQIGALSEFGHDRRAA
;
A
#
# COMPACT_ATOMS: atom_id res chain seq x y z
N LYS A 1 -31.68 -29.87 -30.40
CA LYS A 1 -32.54 -31.07 -30.21
C LYS A 1 -31.80 -32.41 -30.05
N SER A 2 -30.49 -32.51 -30.17
CA SER A 2 -29.74 -33.77 -30.04
C SER A 2 -28.96 -33.95 -28.72
N VAL A 3 -28.76 -32.88 -27.97
CA VAL A 3 -27.97 -32.87 -26.71
C VAL A 3 -28.71 -33.61 -25.58
N ASP A 4 -30.04 -33.59 -25.56
CA ASP A 4 -30.85 -34.22 -24.50
C ASP A 4 -30.91 -35.74 -24.55
N LYS A 5 -30.48 -36.38 -25.63
CA LYS A 5 -30.59 -37.84 -25.83
C LYS A 5 -29.32 -38.60 -25.42
N ASP A 6 -28.20 -37.96 -25.29
CA ASP A 6 -26.95 -38.61 -24.87
C ASP A 6 -26.78 -38.55 -23.34
N LEU A 7 -26.80 -39.69 -22.69
CA LEU A 7 -26.66 -39.85 -21.26
C LEU A 7 -25.34 -39.25 -20.75
N ARG A 8 -24.24 -39.29 -21.51
CA ARG A 8 -22.94 -38.77 -21.17
C ARG A 8 -22.97 -37.24 -21.15
N VAL A 9 -23.64 -36.65 -22.17
CA VAL A 9 -23.78 -35.19 -22.26
C VAL A 9 -24.64 -34.65 -21.11
N ARG A 10 -25.76 -35.33 -20.82
CA ARG A 10 -26.59 -34.96 -19.66
C ARG A 10 -25.81 -35.03 -18.36
N LYS A 11 -25.06 -36.10 -18.15
CA LYS A 11 -24.25 -36.25 -16.93
C LYS A 11 -23.15 -35.18 -16.85
N CYS A 12 -22.53 -34.84 -17.96
CA CYS A 12 -21.56 -33.76 -18.06
C CYS A 12 -22.18 -32.40 -17.67
N VAL A 13 -23.38 -32.09 -18.16
CA VAL A 13 -24.10 -30.86 -17.83
C VAL A 13 -24.50 -30.82 -16.36
N GLU A 14 -24.99 -31.93 -15.80
CA GLU A 14 -25.29 -32.02 -14.36
C GLU A 14 -24.05 -31.75 -13.50
N LEU A 15 -22.93 -32.40 -13.81
CA LEU A 15 -21.68 -32.20 -13.09
C LEU A 15 -21.16 -30.76 -13.25
N TRP A 16 -21.26 -30.21 -14.46
CA TRP A 16 -20.88 -28.82 -14.72
C TRP A 16 -21.75 -27.84 -13.93
N GLN A 17 -23.06 -28.09 -13.81
CA GLN A 17 -23.95 -27.28 -12.97
C GLN A 17 -23.56 -27.33 -11.48
N GLN A 18 -23.16 -28.52 -10.99
CA GLN A 18 -22.74 -28.68 -9.58
C GLN A 18 -21.45 -27.93 -9.26
N ILE A 19 -20.53 -27.76 -10.20
CA ILE A 19 -19.26 -27.07 -9.98
C ILE A 19 -19.28 -25.58 -10.35
N GLN A 20 -20.39 -25.08 -10.92
CA GLN A 20 -20.49 -23.70 -11.42
C GLN A 20 -20.19 -22.63 -10.36
N HIS A 21 -20.54 -22.90 -9.11
CA HIS A 21 -20.39 -21.96 -8.01
C HIS A 21 -19.19 -22.28 -7.10
N LEU A 22 -18.43 -23.32 -7.42
CA LEU A 22 -17.20 -23.62 -6.69
C LEU A 22 -16.09 -22.65 -7.07
N PRO A 23 -15.30 -22.18 -6.11
CA PRO A 23 -14.15 -21.32 -6.41
C PRO A 23 -13.11 -22.07 -7.24
N ARG A 24 -12.50 -21.41 -8.21
CA ARG A 24 -11.45 -22.02 -9.06
C ARG A 24 -10.15 -22.24 -8.28
N HIS A 25 -9.91 -21.42 -7.30
CA HIS A 25 -8.77 -21.46 -6.38
C HIS A 25 -9.12 -20.65 -5.13
N LEU A 26 -8.41 -20.88 -4.05
CA LEU A 26 -8.49 -20.04 -2.86
C LEU A 26 -7.84 -18.68 -3.14
N GLY A 27 -8.51 -17.62 -2.72
CA GLY A 27 -7.94 -16.29 -2.76
C GLY A 27 -6.83 -16.14 -1.70
N GLN A 28 -5.73 -15.51 -2.08
CA GLN A 28 -4.61 -15.24 -1.16
C GLN A 28 -4.56 -13.75 -0.84
N HIS A 29 -4.25 -13.42 0.42
CA HIS A 29 -4.00 -12.06 0.84
C HIS A 29 -2.49 -11.80 0.82
N SER A 30 -2.03 -10.82 0.05
CA SER A 30 -0.60 -10.56 -0.16
C SER A 30 0.14 -10.07 1.10
N GLY A 31 -0.58 -9.46 2.04
CA GLY A 31 -0.03 -8.93 3.30
C GLY A 31 -0.56 -9.63 4.56
N GLY A 32 -1.43 -10.62 4.42
CA GLY A 32 -2.01 -11.34 5.56
C GLY A 32 -1.09 -12.41 6.11
N MET A 33 -0.93 -12.48 7.41
CA MET A 33 -0.21 -13.52 8.12
C MET A 33 -1.09 -14.08 9.23
N VAL A 34 -1.07 -15.40 9.42
CA VAL A 34 -1.78 -16.06 10.51
C VAL A 34 -0.80 -16.45 11.61
N LEU A 35 -1.26 -16.34 12.86
CA LEU A 35 -0.50 -16.71 14.05
C LEU A 35 -1.31 -17.74 14.84
N CYS A 36 -0.67 -18.82 15.25
CA CYS A 36 -1.26 -19.82 16.15
C CYS A 36 -0.30 -20.14 17.30
N ARG A 37 -0.85 -20.71 18.35
CA ARG A 37 -0.08 -21.21 19.48
C ARG A 37 0.31 -22.68 19.22
N GLY A 38 1.50 -22.91 18.70
CA GLY A 38 1.97 -24.25 18.34
C GLY A 38 2.05 -24.47 16.83
N ARG A 39 1.94 -25.68 16.38
CA ARG A 39 2.08 -26.04 14.97
C ARG A 39 0.80 -25.71 14.20
N LEU A 40 0.95 -24.98 13.11
CA LEU A 40 -0.16 -24.53 12.29
C LEU A 40 -0.83 -25.69 11.53
N ASP A 41 -0.05 -26.70 11.12
CA ASP A 41 -0.52 -27.90 10.42
C ASP A 41 -1.36 -28.86 11.29
N GLU A 42 -1.36 -28.68 12.61
CA GLU A 42 -2.26 -29.39 13.53
C GLU A 42 -3.67 -28.76 13.56
N VAL A 43 -3.81 -27.52 13.09
CA VAL A 43 -5.04 -26.73 13.19
C VAL A 43 -5.70 -26.56 11.83
N VAL A 44 -4.90 -26.39 10.76
CA VAL A 44 -5.42 -26.06 9.42
C VAL A 44 -4.60 -26.75 8.33
N PRO A 45 -5.21 -27.21 7.24
CA PRO A 45 -4.49 -27.71 6.08
C PRO A 45 -3.62 -26.65 5.45
N LEU A 46 -2.39 -27.03 5.09
CA LEU A 46 -1.39 -26.16 4.48
C LEU A 46 -1.14 -26.57 3.03
N GLU A 47 -0.82 -25.60 2.19
CA GLU A 47 -0.32 -25.83 0.83
C GLU A 47 0.93 -24.97 0.56
N PRO A 48 1.84 -25.43 -0.32
CA PRO A 48 2.99 -24.62 -0.73
C PRO A 48 2.51 -23.35 -1.47
N ALA A 49 3.08 -22.19 -1.12
CA ALA A 49 2.87 -20.97 -1.87
C ALA A 49 3.69 -20.97 -3.18
N SER A 50 3.32 -20.08 -4.12
CA SER A 50 4.12 -19.85 -5.34
C SER A 50 5.53 -19.33 -5.03
N MET A 51 5.71 -18.64 -3.90
CA MET A 51 7.01 -18.16 -3.43
C MET A 51 7.71 -19.26 -2.64
N PRO A 52 8.97 -19.61 -2.98
CA PRO A 52 9.73 -20.61 -2.25
C PRO A 52 9.85 -20.31 -0.74
N GLY A 53 9.74 -21.35 0.08
CA GLY A 53 9.88 -21.24 1.55
C GLY A 53 8.65 -20.64 2.26
N ARG A 54 7.52 -20.48 1.56
CA ARG A 54 6.24 -20.03 2.15
C ARG A 54 5.15 -21.08 2.00
N VAL A 55 4.24 -21.06 2.96
CA VAL A 55 3.04 -21.90 2.97
C VAL A 55 1.79 -21.02 3.10
N VAL A 56 0.67 -21.49 2.57
CA VAL A 56 -0.64 -20.85 2.63
C VAL A 56 -1.59 -21.78 3.37
N ILE A 57 -2.42 -21.23 4.23
CA ILE A 57 -3.52 -21.97 4.84
C ILE A 57 -4.67 -22.11 3.85
N GLN A 58 -5.40 -23.23 3.91
CA GLN A 58 -6.52 -23.50 3.00
C GLN A 58 -7.87 -22.97 3.52
N TRP A 59 -7.90 -22.28 4.64
CA TRP A 59 -9.09 -21.66 5.20
C TRP A 59 -9.18 -20.18 4.82
N ASP A 60 -10.39 -19.73 4.59
CA ASP A 60 -10.65 -18.34 4.28
C ASP A 60 -10.67 -17.45 5.55
N LYS A 61 -10.98 -16.17 5.37
CA LYS A 61 -11.04 -15.18 6.46
C LYS A 61 -12.07 -15.55 7.51
N ASP A 62 -13.20 -16.08 7.08
CA ASP A 62 -14.33 -16.36 7.95
C ASP A 62 -14.08 -17.66 8.73
N ASP A 63 -13.55 -18.68 8.07
CA ASP A 63 -13.09 -19.92 8.72
C ASP A 63 -12.02 -19.62 9.80
N CYS A 64 -11.06 -18.73 9.49
CA CYS A 64 -10.06 -18.30 10.48
C CYS A 64 -10.69 -17.62 11.70
N ALA A 65 -11.74 -16.80 11.49
CA ALA A 65 -12.43 -16.13 12.58
C ALA A 65 -13.22 -17.11 13.43
N ASP A 66 -13.93 -18.07 12.82
CA ASP A 66 -14.72 -19.10 13.49
C ASP A 66 -13.83 -20.02 14.34
N MET A 67 -12.61 -20.29 13.87
CA MET A 67 -11.61 -21.12 14.59
C MET A 67 -10.76 -20.32 15.57
N GLY A 68 -10.97 -19.01 15.71
CA GLY A 68 -10.18 -18.17 16.61
C GLY A 68 -8.71 -18.02 16.20
N ILE A 69 -8.39 -18.22 14.92
CA ILE A 69 -7.03 -18.01 14.40
C ILE A 69 -6.76 -16.53 14.27
N ILE A 70 -5.68 -16.05 14.88
CA ILE A 70 -5.27 -14.65 14.79
C ILE A 70 -4.71 -14.39 13.41
N LYS A 71 -5.32 -13.43 12.71
CA LYS A 71 -4.86 -12.92 11.42
C LYS A 71 -4.33 -11.50 11.57
N VAL A 72 -3.08 -11.29 11.17
CA VAL A 72 -2.42 -9.98 11.17
C VAL A 72 -2.27 -9.53 9.73
N ASP A 73 -2.65 -8.30 9.44
CA ASP A 73 -2.42 -7.66 8.15
C ASP A 73 -1.13 -6.83 8.23
N LEU A 74 -0.16 -7.22 7.42
CA LEU A 74 1.16 -6.59 7.33
C LEU A 74 1.26 -5.68 6.10
N LEU A 75 0.14 -5.40 5.42
CA LEU A 75 0.12 -4.50 4.27
C LEU A 75 0.56 -3.09 4.71
N GLY A 76 1.54 -2.54 3.98
CA GLY A 76 2.08 -1.21 4.28
C GLY A 76 3.34 -1.18 5.14
N LEU A 77 3.79 -2.31 5.71
CA LEU A 77 5.03 -2.32 6.53
C LEU A 77 6.25 -1.79 5.77
N GLY A 78 6.39 -2.12 4.48
CA GLY A 78 7.49 -1.60 3.66
C GLY A 78 7.45 -0.08 3.57
N MET A 79 6.27 0.52 3.39
CA MET A 79 6.13 1.98 3.39
C MET A 79 6.37 2.58 4.78
N MET A 80 5.94 1.91 5.85
CA MET A 80 6.24 2.38 7.21
C MET A 80 7.75 2.46 7.46
N ALA A 81 8.52 1.46 7.00
CA ALA A 81 9.98 1.50 7.05
C ALA A 81 10.56 2.64 6.21
N VAL A 82 10.04 2.86 4.99
CA VAL A 82 10.43 4.01 4.15
C VAL A 82 10.19 5.34 4.87
N LEU A 83 9.00 5.53 5.46
CA LEU A 83 8.67 6.76 6.19
C LEU A 83 9.57 6.96 7.40
N GLN A 84 9.82 5.91 8.17
CA GLN A 84 10.73 5.95 9.32
C GLN A 84 12.15 6.34 8.92
N ASP A 85 12.69 5.70 7.89
CA ASP A 85 14.04 5.99 7.40
C ASP A 85 14.16 7.40 6.82
N ALA A 86 13.18 7.81 6.01
CA ALA A 86 13.15 9.14 5.40
C ALA A 86 13.10 10.25 6.47
N ILE A 87 12.19 10.14 7.43
CA ILE A 87 12.07 11.08 8.55
C ILE A 87 13.38 11.11 9.36
N GLY A 88 13.94 9.93 9.64
CA GLY A 88 15.22 9.82 10.34
C GLY A 88 16.38 10.51 9.61
N MET A 89 16.43 10.40 8.28
CA MET A 89 17.43 11.07 7.44
C MET A 89 17.23 12.59 7.40
N VAL A 90 16.00 13.08 7.23
CA VAL A 90 15.66 14.50 7.24
C VAL A 90 16.07 15.14 8.58
N ASN A 91 15.71 14.51 9.69
CA ASN A 91 16.03 15.03 11.02
C ASN A 91 17.55 15.01 11.32
N LYS A 92 18.28 13.99 10.84
CA LYS A 92 19.74 13.92 10.99
C LYS A 92 20.49 14.96 10.15
N SER A 93 20.01 15.29 8.96
CA SER A 93 20.61 16.36 8.16
C SER A 93 20.39 17.73 8.79
N ALA A 94 19.21 17.98 9.34
CA ALA A 94 18.91 19.19 10.08
C ALA A 94 19.82 19.40 11.33
N LEU A 95 20.26 18.31 11.97
CA LEU A 95 21.17 18.35 13.12
C LEU A 95 22.64 18.62 12.74
N LYS A 96 23.06 18.31 11.51
CA LYS A 96 24.45 18.56 11.05
C LYS A 96 24.70 20.03 10.73
N ASP A 97 23.67 20.77 10.40
CA ASP A 97 23.78 22.23 10.15
C ASP A 97 23.85 23.06 11.46
N GLU A 98 23.73 22.43 12.63
CA GLU A 98 23.79 23.11 13.95
C GLU A 98 25.19 23.60 14.36
N GLY A 99 26.23 23.39 13.56
CA GLY A 99 27.55 24.04 13.75
C GLY A 99 27.56 25.54 13.45
N GLN A 100 26.52 26.11 12.85
CA GLN A 100 26.32 27.53 12.60
C GLN A 100 24.89 27.95 12.97
N ALA A 101 24.80 28.62 14.12
CA ALA A 101 23.66 29.39 14.63
C ALA A 101 22.28 28.72 14.74
N VAL A 102 21.85 28.51 15.98
CA VAL A 102 20.55 27.97 16.46
C VAL A 102 19.31 28.76 15.94
N MET A 103 19.45 29.75 15.09
CA MET A 103 18.36 30.63 14.66
C MET A 103 17.80 30.41 13.26
N SER A 104 18.24 29.40 12.51
CA SER A 104 17.71 29.16 11.15
C SER A 104 17.31 27.73 10.87
N ARG A 105 16.60 27.08 11.78
CA ARG A 105 15.89 25.84 11.40
C ARG A 105 14.83 26.20 10.38
N LYS A 106 15.06 25.87 9.12
CA LYS A 106 14.09 26.01 8.04
C LYS A 106 12.86 25.11 8.27
N TRP A 107 13.03 24.03 9.07
CA TRP A 107 11.97 23.05 9.37
C TRP A 107 12.03 22.60 10.85
N PRO A 108 10.89 22.51 11.55
CA PRO A 108 10.83 21.82 12.85
C PRO A 108 11.20 20.34 12.68
N VAL A 109 11.47 19.65 13.78
CA VAL A 109 11.69 18.18 13.76
C VAL A 109 10.49 17.54 13.07
N LEU A 110 10.75 16.81 11.98
CA LEU A 110 9.71 16.16 11.21
C LEU A 110 9.22 14.92 11.96
N ASP A 111 7.91 14.78 12.08
CA ASP A 111 7.23 13.69 12.77
C ASP A 111 5.91 13.40 12.05
N LEU A 112 5.52 12.11 11.96
CA LEU A 112 4.30 11.69 11.30
C LEU A 112 3.03 12.30 11.89
N GLY A 113 3.00 12.54 13.20
CA GLY A 113 1.87 13.12 13.90
C GLY A 113 1.71 14.63 13.69
N HIS A 114 2.75 15.30 13.25
CA HIS A 114 2.81 16.76 13.13
C HIS A 114 3.21 17.24 11.72
N LEU A 115 2.94 16.44 10.70
CA LEU A 115 3.09 16.89 9.32
C LEU A 115 2.17 18.10 9.06
N PRO A 116 2.65 19.13 8.33
CA PRO A 116 1.78 20.22 7.90
C PRO A 116 0.55 19.69 7.19
N GLN A 117 -0.64 20.09 7.68
CA GLN A 117 -1.90 19.63 7.13
C GLN A 117 -2.25 20.42 5.86
N ASP A 118 -2.92 19.74 4.93
CA ASP A 118 -3.49 20.33 3.72
C ASP A 118 -2.51 21.17 2.87
N ASP A 119 -1.27 20.69 2.75
CA ASP A 119 -0.24 21.31 1.93
C ASP A 119 -0.64 21.31 0.44
N PRO A 120 -0.73 22.49 -0.22
CA PRO A 120 -1.22 22.60 -1.58
C PRO A 120 -0.31 21.93 -2.62
N ASP A 121 1.01 21.87 -2.40
CA ASP A 121 1.95 21.26 -3.33
C ASP A 121 1.77 19.74 -3.35
N VAL A 122 1.46 19.14 -2.18
CA VAL A 122 1.11 17.73 -2.05
C VAL A 122 -0.14 17.40 -2.88
N TYR A 123 -1.20 18.18 -2.72
CA TYR A 123 -2.43 17.96 -3.49
C TYR A 123 -2.24 18.22 -4.99
N GLN A 124 -1.45 19.20 -5.36
CA GLN A 124 -1.14 19.46 -6.77
C GLN A 124 -0.42 18.28 -7.42
N MET A 125 0.55 17.66 -6.73
CA MET A 125 1.22 16.45 -7.19
C MET A 125 0.23 15.29 -7.35
N LEU A 126 -0.64 15.07 -6.36
CA LEU A 126 -1.65 14.02 -6.38
C LEU A 126 -2.66 14.23 -7.52
N GLN A 127 -3.12 15.46 -7.76
CA GLN A 127 -4.02 15.81 -8.86
C GLN A 127 -3.41 15.54 -10.25
N LYS A 128 -2.08 15.61 -10.37
CA LYS A 128 -1.33 15.25 -11.58
C LYS A 128 -1.08 13.74 -11.70
N ALA A 129 -1.51 12.95 -10.73
CA ALA A 129 -1.21 11.51 -10.61
C ALA A 129 0.29 11.18 -10.66
N ASP A 130 1.16 12.08 -10.18
CA ASP A 130 2.59 11.84 -10.06
C ASP A 130 2.89 11.06 -8.78
N THR A 131 2.38 9.82 -8.71
CA THR A 131 2.29 9.03 -7.48
C THR A 131 3.14 7.76 -7.47
N ILE A 132 4.12 7.62 -8.37
CA ILE A 132 5.07 6.51 -8.33
C ILE A 132 5.78 6.49 -6.97
N GLY A 133 5.71 5.36 -6.27
CA GLY A 133 6.27 5.18 -4.93
C GLY A 133 5.45 5.80 -3.79
N VAL A 134 4.32 6.45 -4.08
CA VAL A 134 3.41 6.97 -3.05
C VAL A 134 2.45 5.87 -2.61
N PHE A 135 2.35 5.63 -1.32
CA PHE A 135 1.53 4.55 -0.75
C PHE A 135 0.11 4.55 -1.30
N GLN A 136 -0.41 3.36 -1.63
CA GLN A 136 -1.79 3.06 -2.00
C GLN A 136 -2.31 3.73 -3.29
N VAL A 137 -1.77 4.85 -3.76
CA VAL A 137 -2.31 5.64 -4.90
C VAL A 137 -1.49 5.50 -6.19
N GLU A 138 -0.73 4.43 -6.31
CA GLU A 138 0.18 4.18 -7.44
C GLU A 138 -0.33 3.14 -8.45
N SER A 139 -1.51 2.54 -8.23
CA SER A 139 -2.11 1.64 -9.21
C SER A 139 -2.69 2.42 -10.39
N ARG A 140 -2.77 1.78 -11.58
CA ARG A 140 -3.33 2.42 -12.77
C ARG A 140 -4.73 3.00 -12.55
N ALA A 141 -5.57 2.31 -11.79
CA ALA A 141 -6.93 2.75 -11.50
C ALA A 141 -6.94 4.01 -10.62
N GLN A 142 -6.10 4.05 -9.59
CA GLN A 142 -5.97 5.21 -8.71
C GLN A 142 -5.37 6.41 -9.45
N MET A 143 -4.28 6.20 -10.19
CA MET A 143 -3.67 7.24 -11.02
C MET A 143 -4.64 7.80 -12.08
N ALA A 144 -5.55 6.99 -12.62
CA ALA A 144 -6.59 7.46 -13.55
C ALA A 144 -7.73 8.22 -12.85
N THR A 145 -7.93 7.99 -11.56
CA THR A 145 -9.00 8.61 -10.76
C THR A 145 -8.58 9.94 -10.15
N LEU A 146 -7.35 10.06 -9.67
CA LEU A 146 -6.84 11.26 -9.00
C LEU A 146 -7.05 12.59 -9.78
N PRO A 147 -6.79 12.68 -11.10
CA PRO A 147 -7.04 13.90 -11.86
C PRO A 147 -8.52 14.27 -11.99
N ARG A 148 -9.42 13.29 -11.82
CA ARG A 148 -10.88 13.46 -11.88
C ARG A 148 -11.43 13.80 -10.50
N LEU A 149 -10.89 13.18 -9.45
CA LEU A 149 -11.25 13.46 -8.06
C LEU A 149 -10.80 14.86 -7.63
N ARG A 150 -9.60 15.28 -8.06
CA ARG A 150 -8.96 16.56 -7.69
C ARG A 150 -8.95 16.76 -6.18
N PRO A 151 -8.21 15.94 -5.44
CA PRO A 151 -8.15 16.05 -3.98
C PRO A 151 -7.59 17.43 -3.58
N VAL A 152 -8.23 18.06 -2.58
CA VAL A 152 -7.83 19.37 -2.04
C VAL A 152 -7.73 19.38 -0.52
N CYS A 153 -8.15 18.29 0.13
CA CYS A 153 -8.09 18.13 1.58
C CYS A 153 -7.88 16.65 1.94
N PHE A 154 -7.51 16.40 3.19
CA PHE A 154 -7.24 15.05 3.69
C PHE A 154 -8.40 14.09 3.47
N TYR A 155 -9.65 14.55 3.65
CA TYR A 155 -10.81 13.68 3.48
C TYR A 155 -11.01 13.20 2.03
N ASP A 156 -10.56 13.95 1.05
CA ASP A 156 -10.58 13.51 -0.35
C ASP A 156 -9.67 12.28 -0.57
N LEU A 157 -8.57 12.18 0.19
CA LEU A 157 -7.71 10.98 0.17
C LEU A 157 -8.39 9.78 0.83
N VAL A 158 -9.11 10.02 1.93
CA VAL A 158 -9.92 8.97 2.59
C VAL A 158 -10.95 8.40 1.60
N VAL A 159 -11.59 9.28 0.84
CA VAL A 159 -12.54 8.90 -0.22
C VAL A 159 -11.85 8.15 -1.36
N GLU A 160 -10.68 8.62 -1.83
CA GLU A 160 -9.92 7.94 -2.90
C GLU A 160 -9.57 6.49 -2.52
N VAL A 161 -9.04 6.29 -1.31
CA VAL A 161 -8.72 4.96 -0.77
C VAL A 161 -9.96 4.06 -0.72
N ALA A 162 -11.12 4.63 -0.39
CA ALA A 162 -12.38 3.90 -0.33
C ALA A 162 -12.99 3.62 -1.71
N LEU A 163 -12.82 4.50 -2.67
CA LEU A 163 -13.38 4.37 -4.03
C LEU A 163 -12.67 3.31 -4.86
N ILE A 164 -11.33 3.30 -4.83
CA ILE A 164 -10.52 2.44 -5.69
C ILE A 164 -9.88 1.34 -4.86
N ARG A 165 -10.44 0.14 -4.97
CA ARG A 165 -10.00 -1.06 -4.23
C ARG A 165 -9.62 -2.19 -5.18
N PRO A 166 -8.76 -3.13 -4.75
CA PRO A 166 -8.57 -4.39 -5.46
C PRO A 166 -9.89 -5.18 -5.49
N GLY A 167 -10.40 -5.51 -6.68
CA GLY A 167 -11.60 -6.33 -6.85
C GLY A 167 -12.58 -5.82 -7.93
N PRO A 168 -13.60 -6.63 -8.31
CA PRO A 168 -14.40 -6.40 -9.53
C PRO A 168 -15.48 -5.31 -9.45
N ILE A 169 -15.58 -4.53 -8.36
CA ILE A 169 -16.84 -3.84 -8.03
C ILE A 169 -16.82 -2.34 -8.19
N VAL A 170 -15.69 -1.78 -8.41
CA VAL A 170 -15.42 -0.35 -8.30
C VAL A 170 -16.20 0.53 -9.30
N GLY A 171 -16.62 -0.02 -10.45
CA GLY A 171 -17.20 0.76 -11.53
C GLY A 171 -18.55 1.44 -11.21
N LYS A 172 -19.42 0.79 -10.43
CA LYS A 172 -20.79 1.31 -10.20
C LYS A 172 -20.86 2.50 -9.23
N MET A 173 -19.87 2.68 -8.34
CA MET A 173 -19.85 3.76 -7.32
C MET A 173 -18.91 4.90 -7.68
N VAL A 174 -17.82 4.62 -8.36
CA VAL A 174 -16.86 5.62 -8.80
C VAL A 174 -17.53 6.66 -9.70
N HIS A 175 -18.36 6.21 -10.62
CA HIS A 175 -19.04 7.13 -11.57
C HIS A 175 -19.99 8.13 -10.92
N PRO A 176 -20.92 7.73 -10.02
CA PRO A 176 -21.79 8.70 -9.37
C PRO A 176 -21.03 9.73 -8.54
N TYR A 177 -20.06 9.27 -7.73
CA TYR A 177 -19.28 10.18 -6.91
C TYR A 177 -18.52 11.21 -7.74
N LEU A 178 -17.76 10.77 -8.74
CA LEU A 178 -16.97 11.66 -9.60
C LEU A 178 -17.84 12.62 -10.42
N LYS A 179 -19.01 12.19 -10.92
CA LYS A 179 -19.96 13.06 -11.60
C LYS A 179 -20.50 14.17 -10.69
N ARG A 180 -20.84 13.81 -9.44
CA ARG A 180 -21.31 14.79 -8.44
C ARG A 180 -20.17 15.72 -8.01
N ARG A 181 -18.96 15.18 -7.81
CA ARG A 181 -17.76 15.98 -7.47
C ARG A 181 -17.40 17.00 -8.55
N SER A 182 -17.55 16.65 -9.82
CA SER A 182 -17.28 17.53 -10.96
C SER A 182 -18.43 18.45 -11.33
N GLY A 183 -19.57 18.40 -10.61
CA GLY A 183 -20.77 19.16 -10.93
C GLY A 183 -21.56 18.66 -12.14
N GLN A 184 -21.20 17.50 -12.72
CA GLN A 184 -21.92 16.91 -13.87
C GLN A 184 -23.24 16.25 -13.47
N ALA A 185 -23.46 16.00 -12.18
CA ALA A 185 -24.72 15.49 -11.64
C ALA A 185 -25.02 16.19 -10.31
N PRO A 186 -26.31 16.42 -10.01
CA PRO A 186 -26.71 16.97 -8.72
C PRO A 186 -26.43 15.99 -7.57
N VAL A 187 -26.17 16.52 -6.38
CA VAL A 187 -26.13 15.72 -5.17
C VAL A 187 -27.55 15.43 -4.76
N VAL A 188 -27.94 14.16 -4.74
CA VAL A 188 -29.27 13.70 -4.39
C VAL A 188 -29.16 12.70 -3.24
N TYR A 189 -30.07 12.79 -2.30
CA TYR A 189 -30.20 11.87 -1.18
C TYR A 189 -31.53 11.11 -1.32
N ALA A 190 -31.49 9.78 -1.14
CA ALA A 190 -32.68 8.93 -1.19
C ALA A 190 -33.76 9.34 -0.16
N HIS A 191 -33.35 9.96 0.94
CA HIS A 191 -34.22 10.56 1.94
C HIS A 191 -33.51 11.77 2.58
N PRO A 192 -34.22 12.87 2.93
CA PRO A 192 -33.60 14.06 3.54
C PRO A 192 -32.81 13.78 4.81
N ALA A 193 -33.24 12.80 5.63
CA ALA A 193 -32.56 12.39 6.85
C ALA A 193 -31.14 11.80 6.60
N PHE A 194 -30.80 11.47 5.36
CA PHE A 194 -29.48 10.97 4.99
C PHE A 194 -28.47 12.05 4.66
N GLU A 195 -28.90 13.28 4.48
CA GLU A 195 -27.97 14.38 4.21
C GLU A 195 -26.85 14.50 5.25
N PRO A 196 -27.13 14.49 6.58
CA PRO A 196 -26.05 14.56 7.58
C PRO A 196 -25.06 13.39 7.51
N ILE A 197 -25.52 12.22 7.05
CA ILE A 197 -24.73 10.99 6.97
C ILE A 197 -23.88 10.99 5.70
N LEU A 198 -24.46 11.39 4.57
CA LEU A 198 -23.88 11.25 3.24
C LEU A 198 -23.33 12.55 2.64
N ARG A 199 -23.44 13.67 3.34
CA ARG A 199 -23.00 14.99 2.83
C ARG A 199 -21.52 14.99 2.43
N ARG A 200 -20.65 14.41 3.25
CA ARG A 200 -19.21 14.33 3.00
C ARG A 200 -18.86 13.43 1.81
N THR A 201 -19.74 12.51 1.45
CA THR A 201 -19.58 11.58 0.34
C THR A 201 -20.53 11.90 -0.83
N LEU A 202 -21.04 13.13 -0.88
CA LEU A 202 -21.90 13.66 -1.97
C LEU A 202 -23.11 12.77 -2.25
N GLY A 203 -23.73 12.24 -1.20
CA GLY A 203 -24.90 11.37 -1.31
C GLY A 203 -24.60 9.95 -1.75
N VAL A 204 -23.33 9.55 -1.86
CA VAL A 204 -22.94 8.18 -2.18
C VAL A 204 -22.46 7.49 -0.91
N PRO A 205 -23.09 6.40 -0.49
CA PRO A 205 -22.59 5.64 0.66
C PRO A 205 -21.28 4.94 0.29
N LEU A 206 -20.19 5.22 0.97
CA LEU A 206 -18.85 4.67 0.75
C LEU A 206 -18.34 3.85 1.93
N PHE A 207 -18.82 4.14 3.14
CA PHE A 207 -18.31 3.59 4.37
C PHE A 207 -19.32 2.73 5.10
N GLN A 208 -18.85 1.68 5.78
CA GLN A 208 -19.70 0.78 6.56
C GLN A 208 -20.47 1.55 7.65
N GLU A 209 -19.82 2.50 8.28
CA GLU A 209 -20.41 3.36 9.31
C GLU A 209 -21.59 4.18 8.79
N GLN A 210 -21.55 4.58 7.52
CA GLN A 210 -22.68 5.27 6.89
C GLN A 210 -23.89 4.35 6.74
N LEU A 211 -23.67 3.08 6.37
CA LEU A 211 -24.76 2.10 6.27
C LEU A 211 -25.44 1.84 7.61
N LEU A 212 -24.63 1.67 8.68
CA LEU A 212 -25.16 1.49 10.02
C LEU A 212 -26.06 2.67 10.42
N ARG A 213 -25.57 3.89 10.21
CA ARG A 213 -26.33 5.11 10.48
C ARG A 213 -27.59 5.23 9.63
N MET A 214 -27.51 4.88 8.35
CA MET A 214 -28.68 4.88 7.46
C MET A 214 -29.75 3.91 7.95
N ALA A 215 -29.40 2.69 8.35
CA ALA A 215 -30.33 1.72 8.92
C ALA A 215 -30.95 2.20 10.25
N MET A 216 -30.14 2.80 11.11
CA MET A 216 -30.62 3.38 12.38
C MET A 216 -31.63 4.53 12.15
N VAL A 217 -31.33 5.43 11.22
CA VAL A 217 -32.18 6.59 10.93
C VAL A 217 -33.42 6.21 10.13
N ALA A 218 -33.27 5.33 9.10
CA ALA A 218 -34.39 4.95 8.24
C ALA A 218 -35.36 3.96 8.89
N ALA A 219 -34.84 2.99 9.64
CA ALA A 219 -35.63 1.89 10.16
C ALA A 219 -35.73 1.84 11.70
N GLY A 220 -35.12 2.81 12.40
CA GLY A 220 -35.08 2.84 13.86
C GLY A 220 -34.27 1.70 14.48
N PHE A 221 -33.30 1.14 13.77
CA PHE A 221 -32.45 0.08 14.29
C PHE A 221 -31.64 0.59 15.49
N SER A 222 -31.48 -0.25 16.48
CA SER A 222 -30.46 -0.08 17.51
C SER A 222 -29.07 -0.30 16.93
N GLY A 223 -28.02 0.14 17.62
CA GLY A 223 -26.64 -0.11 17.22
C GLY A 223 -26.31 -1.59 17.06
N GLY A 224 -26.89 -2.46 17.94
CA GLY A 224 -26.73 -3.91 17.85
C GLY A 224 -27.37 -4.52 16.61
N GLU A 225 -28.61 -4.09 16.27
CA GLU A 225 -29.31 -4.55 15.06
C GLU A 225 -28.62 -4.07 13.77
N ALA A 226 -28.09 -2.84 13.76
CA ALA A 226 -27.32 -2.34 12.66
C ALA A 226 -26.00 -3.15 12.47
N GLU A 227 -25.34 -3.51 13.56
CA GLU A 227 -24.13 -4.37 13.51
C GLU A 227 -24.47 -5.80 13.04
N GLU A 228 -25.63 -6.36 13.45
CA GLU A 228 -26.13 -7.63 12.94
C GLU A 228 -26.34 -7.57 11.42
N LEU A 229 -26.94 -6.47 10.93
CA LEU A 229 -27.09 -6.17 9.50
C LEU A 229 -25.72 -6.17 8.79
N ARG A 230 -24.72 -5.48 9.34
CA ARG A 230 -23.37 -5.45 8.77
C ARG A 230 -22.75 -6.85 8.68
N ARG A 231 -22.88 -7.65 9.73
CA ARG A 231 -22.37 -9.03 9.77
C ARG A 231 -23.07 -9.93 8.76
N ALA A 232 -24.40 -9.86 8.68
CA ALA A 232 -25.17 -10.69 7.75
C ALA A 232 -24.81 -10.41 6.29
N PHE A 233 -24.53 -9.16 5.93
CA PHE A 233 -24.09 -8.78 4.60
C PHE A 233 -22.61 -9.16 4.32
N GLY A 234 -21.76 -9.18 5.36
CA GLY A 234 -20.37 -9.63 5.25
C GLY A 234 -20.25 -11.14 5.01
N PHE A 235 -21.22 -11.90 5.49
CA PHE A 235 -21.27 -13.36 5.33
C PHE A 235 -22.21 -13.73 4.15
N LYS A 236 -21.67 -13.99 2.99
CA LYS A 236 -22.40 -14.45 1.79
C LYS A 236 -23.16 -15.79 1.97
N ARG A 237 -23.24 -16.33 3.18
CA ARG A 237 -23.61 -17.73 3.44
C ARG A 237 -25.09 -17.95 3.73
N SER A 238 -25.96 -16.94 3.78
CA SER A 238 -27.38 -17.19 4.07
C SER A 238 -28.32 -16.15 3.46
N ASP A 239 -28.88 -16.48 2.30
CA ASP A 239 -29.95 -15.72 1.66
C ASP A 239 -31.14 -15.52 2.62
N GLN A 240 -31.44 -16.51 3.48
CA GLN A 240 -32.50 -16.42 4.47
C GLN A 240 -32.26 -15.32 5.52
N LYS A 241 -31.03 -15.15 6.02
CA LYS A 241 -30.73 -14.05 6.95
C LYS A 241 -30.83 -12.69 6.25
N MET A 242 -30.45 -12.62 4.99
CA MET A 242 -30.60 -11.40 4.20
C MET A 242 -32.08 -11.00 4.06
N GLU A 243 -32.95 -11.94 3.69
CA GLU A 243 -34.39 -11.72 3.57
C GLU A 243 -35.03 -11.30 4.91
N GLN A 244 -34.63 -11.93 6.00
CA GLN A 244 -35.13 -11.56 7.35
C GLN A 244 -34.74 -10.13 7.72
N ILE A 245 -33.50 -9.73 7.45
CA ILE A 245 -33.02 -8.38 7.77
C ILE A 245 -33.65 -7.36 6.82
N GLU A 246 -33.80 -7.66 5.54
CA GLU A 246 -34.52 -6.79 4.61
C GLU A 246 -35.96 -6.59 5.05
N SER A 247 -36.65 -7.65 5.46
CA SER A 247 -38.04 -7.56 6.00
C SER A 247 -38.09 -6.66 7.22
N ARG A 248 -37.17 -6.84 8.18
CA ARG A 248 -37.08 -5.98 9.40
C ARG A 248 -36.82 -4.52 9.04
N LEU A 249 -35.90 -4.28 8.06
CA LEU A 249 -35.57 -2.94 7.57
C LEU A 249 -36.84 -2.25 7.00
N ARG A 250 -37.59 -2.97 6.14
CA ARG A 250 -38.84 -2.47 5.55
C ARG A 250 -39.92 -2.17 6.60
N VAL A 251 -40.09 -3.05 7.57
CA VAL A 251 -41.03 -2.83 8.68
C VAL A 251 -40.63 -1.61 9.50
N GLY A 252 -39.36 -1.45 9.79
CA GLY A 252 -38.84 -0.28 10.51
C GLY A 252 -39.05 1.02 9.73
N MET A 253 -38.76 1.01 8.41
CA MET A 253 -38.98 2.17 7.52
C MET A 253 -40.44 2.56 7.42
N ALA A 254 -41.36 1.61 7.31
CA ALA A 254 -42.80 1.88 7.30
C ALA A 254 -43.28 2.59 8.60
N ARG A 255 -42.73 2.23 9.77
CA ARG A 255 -42.99 2.90 11.04
C ARG A 255 -42.47 4.35 11.07
N GLN A 256 -41.45 4.65 10.28
CA GLN A 256 -40.91 6.01 10.14
C GLN A 256 -41.55 6.80 8.97
N GLY A 257 -42.61 6.23 8.34
CA GLY A 257 -43.30 6.85 7.23
C GLY A 257 -42.55 6.78 5.88
N ILE A 258 -41.52 5.93 5.78
CA ILE A 258 -40.78 5.70 4.56
C ILE A 258 -41.34 4.44 3.88
N THR A 259 -41.99 4.64 2.74
CA THR A 259 -42.72 3.56 2.01
C THR A 259 -42.36 3.62 0.51
N ASP A 260 -42.80 2.64 -0.23
CA ASP A 260 -42.81 2.57 -1.69
C ASP A 260 -41.40 2.73 -2.33
N GLU A 261 -41.29 3.54 -3.38
CA GLU A 261 -40.03 3.72 -4.11
C GLU A 261 -38.86 4.20 -3.25
N ALA A 262 -39.12 5.04 -2.24
CA ALA A 262 -38.08 5.49 -1.33
C ALA A 262 -37.53 4.36 -0.47
N ALA A 263 -38.39 3.48 0.02
CA ALA A 263 -37.98 2.29 0.77
C ALA A 263 -37.17 1.33 -0.13
N ASP A 264 -37.59 1.12 -1.37
CA ASP A 264 -36.89 0.27 -2.34
C ASP A 264 -35.51 0.82 -2.70
N GLU A 265 -35.38 2.15 -2.87
CA GLU A 265 -34.08 2.79 -3.14
C GLU A 265 -33.15 2.66 -1.94
N ILE A 266 -33.65 2.84 -0.72
CA ILE A 266 -32.89 2.67 0.52
C ILE A 266 -32.43 1.23 0.67
N VAL A 267 -33.32 0.25 0.52
CA VAL A 267 -32.97 -1.18 0.61
C VAL A 267 -31.93 -1.52 -0.44
N ARG A 268 -32.12 -1.14 -1.69
CA ARG A 268 -31.13 -1.36 -2.76
C ARG A 268 -29.79 -0.70 -2.45
N SER A 269 -29.82 0.51 -1.91
CA SER A 269 -28.59 1.22 -1.49
C SER A 269 -27.87 0.46 -0.39
N ILE A 270 -28.58 0.06 0.67
CA ILE A 270 -28.02 -0.68 1.80
C ILE A 270 -27.53 -2.07 1.36
N THR A 271 -28.31 -2.85 0.62
CA THR A 271 -27.98 -4.21 0.22
C THR A 271 -26.86 -4.27 -0.80
N SER A 272 -26.88 -3.41 -1.82
CA SER A 272 -25.79 -3.35 -2.80
C SER A 272 -24.49 -2.90 -2.19
N PHE A 273 -24.55 -2.09 -1.13
CA PHE A 273 -23.38 -1.51 -0.49
C PHE A 273 -22.81 -2.37 0.65
N ALA A 274 -23.66 -3.12 1.31
CA ALA A 274 -23.26 -3.94 2.44
C ALA A 274 -22.23 -5.02 2.06
N MET A 275 -22.25 -5.48 0.82
CA MET A 275 -21.21 -6.37 0.28
C MET A 275 -19.87 -5.65 0.03
N TYR A 276 -19.84 -4.31 0.03
CA TYR A 276 -18.72 -3.52 -0.47
C TYR A 276 -18.30 -2.36 0.45
N GLY A 277 -18.99 -2.14 1.57
CA GLY A 277 -18.65 -1.12 2.53
C GLY A 277 -17.23 -1.25 3.05
N PHE A 278 -16.52 -0.12 3.14
CA PHE A 278 -15.15 -0.04 3.65
C PHE A 278 -15.16 0.65 5.02
N PRO A 279 -14.40 0.19 6.02
CA PRO A 279 -14.31 0.94 7.26
C PRO A 279 -13.70 2.33 7.04
N GLU A 280 -14.38 3.38 7.48
CA GLU A 280 -13.90 4.76 7.34
C GLU A 280 -12.58 4.97 8.09
N SER A 281 -12.47 4.38 9.28
CA SER A 281 -11.24 4.41 10.08
C SER A 281 -10.04 3.77 9.37
N HIS A 282 -10.25 2.67 8.66
CA HIS A 282 -9.21 2.03 7.88
C HIS A 282 -8.80 2.88 6.67
N ALA A 283 -9.78 3.48 5.97
CA ALA A 283 -9.50 4.41 4.88
C ALA A 283 -8.73 5.64 5.37
N ALA A 284 -9.08 6.19 6.53
CA ALA A 284 -8.37 7.32 7.13
C ALA A 284 -6.93 6.96 7.54
N SER A 285 -6.71 5.78 8.12
CA SER A 285 -5.36 5.30 8.46
C SER A 285 -4.48 5.16 7.22
N PHE A 286 -5.02 4.65 6.11
CA PHE A 286 -4.29 4.54 4.86
C PHE A 286 -4.07 5.91 4.20
N ALA A 287 -5.04 6.82 4.27
CA ALA A 287 -4.90 8.18 3.78
C ALA A 287 -3.77 8.95 4.49
N LEU A 288 -3.51 8.68 5.78
CA LEU A 288 -2.36 9.23 6.50
C LEU A 288 -1.03 8.80 5.86
N LEU A 289 -0.91 7.53 5.49
CA LEU A 289 0.30 7.03 4.82
C LEU A 289 0.42 7.59 3.39
N VAL A 290 -0.71 7.74 2.67
CA VAL A 290 -0.75 8.44 1.37
C VAL A 290 -0.18 9.83 1.52
N TYR A 291 -0.74 10.61 2.44
CA TYR A 291 -0.35 12.00 2.65
C TYR A 291 1.12 12.11 3.08
N ALA A 292 1.57 11.32 4.05
CA ALA A 292 2.95 11.33 4.54
C ALA A 292 3.96 10.98 3.44
N SER A 293 3.70 9.92 2.67
CA SER A 293 4.59 9.54 1.56
C SER A 293 4.59 10.57 0.42
N ALA A 294 3.44 11.17 0.14
CA ALA A 294 3.33 12.27 -0.84
C ALA A 294 4.08 13.52 -0.37
N TYR A 295 3.95 13.89 0.90
CA TYR A 295 4.65 15.02 1.52
C TYR A 295 6.17 14.86 1.42
N LEU A 296 6.70 13.68 1.78
CA LEU A 296 8.12 13.38 1.65
C LEU A 296 8.59 13.42 0.19
N LYS A 297 7.79 12.90 -0.74
CA LYS A 297 8.10 12.94 -2.17
C LYS A 297 8.17 14.37 -2.72
N VAL A 298 7.34 15.28 -2.22
CA VAL A 298 7.31 16.69 -2.65
C VAL A 298 8.45 17.49 -2.05
N HIS A 299 8.61 17.45 -0.73
CA HIS A 299 9.49 18.34 0.00
C HIS A 299 10.92 17.79 0.23
N PHE A 300 11.06 16.45 0.25
CA PHE A 300 12.32 15.76 0.50
C PHE A 300 12.59 14.64 -0.51
N PRO A 301 12.49 14.92 -1.83
CA PRO A 301 12.50 13.88 -2.85
C PRO A 301 13.77 13.03 -2.81
N THR A 302 14.96 13.62 -2.65
CA THR A 302 16.22 12.87 -2.60
C THR A 302 16.21 11.82 -1.47
N VAL A 303 15.81 12.23 -0.28
CA VAL A 303 15.73 11.35 0.89
C VAL A 303 14.64 10.29 0.70
N PHE A 304 13.49 10.67 0.14
CA PHE A 304 12.39 9.75 -0.14
C PHE A 304 12.80 8.61 -1.08
N TYR A 305 13.48 8.93 -2.19
CA TYR A 305 13.96 7.89 -3.12
C TYR A 305 15.08 7.03 -2.53
N VAL A 306 15.96 7.58 -1.71
CA VAL A 306 16.96 6.78 -0.97
C VAL A 306 16.26 5.80 -0.04
N ALA A 307 15.25 6.24 0.71
CA ALA A 307 14.49 5.37 1.60
C ALA A 307 13.73 4.28 0.83
N LEU A 308 13.09 4.62 -0.32
CA LEU A 308 12.44 3.64 -1.20
C LEU A 308 13.42 2.58 -1.73
N LEU A 309 14.61 3.00 -2.16
CA LEU A 309 15.64 2.09 -2.68
C LEU A 309 16.21 1.20 -1.57
N ASN A 310 16.38 1.74 -0.37
CA ASN A 310 16.95 0.99 0.74
C ASN A 310 15.98 -0.06 1.33
N ASN A 311 14.68 0.15 1.19
CA ASN A 311 13.66 -0.75 1.69
C ASN A 311 13.12 -1.73 0.61
N GLN A 312 13.81 -1.89 -0.51
CA GLN A 312 13.48 -2.92 -1.50
C GLN A 312 13.78 -4.33 -0.96
N PRO A 313 12.93 -5.36 -1.28
CA PRO A 313 11.79 -5.31 -2.20
C PRO A 313 10.52 -4.80 -1.52
N MET A 314 9.89 -3.77 -2.12
CA MET A 314 8.60 -3.25 -1.67
C MET A 314 7.86 -2.52 -2.81
N GLY A 315 6.52 -2.42 -2.70
CA GLY A 315 5.69 -1.73 -3.69
C GLY A 315 5.59 -2.46 -5.03
N PHE A 316 5.10 -1.75 -6.05
CA PHE A 316 4.84 -2.30 -7.38
C PHE A 316 6.03 -2.13 -8.35
N TYR A 317 6.99 -1.29 -8.00
CA TYR A 317 7.98 -0.83 -8.96
C TYR A 317 9.35 -1.47 -8.74
N HIS A 318 9.92 -1.92 -9.85
CA HIS A 318 11.32 -2.29 -9.87
C HIS A 318 12.22 -1.06 -9.59
N PRO A 319 13.35 -1.19 -8.91
CA PRO A 319 14.26 -0.08 -8.60
C PRO A 319 14.59 0.83 -9.79
N ALA A 320 14.76 0.27 -10.99
CA ALA A 320 14.99 1.05 -12.21
C ALA A 320 13.85 2.04 -12.54
N THR A 321 12.61 1.72 -12.19
CA THR A 321 11.46 2.63 -12.37
C THR A 321 11.53 3.79 -11.39
N LEU A 322 11.87 3.50 -10.13
CA LEU A 322 12.06 4.53 -9.10
C LEU A 322 13.21 5.48 -9.46
N ILE A 323 14.32 4.95 -9.96
CA ILE A 323 15.45 5.75 -10.43
C ILE A 323 15.04 6.68 -11.58
N ARG A 324 14.30 6.17 -12.58
CA ARG A 324 13.81 7.00 -13.69
C ARG A 324 12.84 8.09 -13.23
N ASP A 325 11.99 7.79 -12.27
CA ASP A 325 11.06 8.77 -11.71
C ASP A 325 11.82 9.86 -10.94
N ALA A 326 12.82 9.49 -10.15
CA ALA A 326 13.71 10.43 -9.46
C ALA A 326 14.47 11.32 -10.45
N GLN A 327 15.00 10.74 -11.55
CA GLN A 327 15.70 11.49 -12.60
C GLN A 327 14.79 12.51 -13.30
N ARG A 328 13.50 12.20 -13.51
CA ARG A 328 12.52 13.16 -14.04
C ARG A 328 12.31 14.36 -13.13
N ARG A 329 12.59 14.21 -11.83
CA ARG A 329 12.58 15.28 -10.83
C ARG A 329 13.92 16.00 -10.69
N GLY A 330 14.88 15.71 -11.56
CA GLY A 330 16.20 16.33 -11.55
C GLY A 330 17.22 15.70 -10.61
N ILE A 331 16.88 14.60 -9.94
CA ILE A 331 17.81 13.90 -9.03
C ILE A 331 18.85 13.15 -9.86
N LYS A 332 20.11 13.35 -9.51
CA LYS A 332 21.25 12.68 -10.12
C LYS A 332 21.64 11.43 -9.34
N PHE A 333 22.13 10.43 -10.06
CA PHE A 333 22.62 9.18 -9.46
C PHE A 333 24.11 9.04 -9.71
N GLN A 334 24.84 8.76 -8.64
CA GLN A 334 26.25 8.40 -8.70
C GLN A 334 26.40 6.87 -8.78
N GLU A 335 27.32 6.44 -9.59
CA GLU A 335 27.63 5.02 -9.81
C GLU A 335 28.13 4.36 -8.52
N ILE A 336 27.98 3.03 -8.45
CA ILE A 336 28.55 2.22 -7.37
C ILE A 336 30.06 2.28 -7.44
N ASN A 337 30.71 2.56 -6.32
CA ASN A 337 32.15 2.66 -6.21
C ASN A 337 32.62 2.14 -4.85
N VAL A 338 33.58 1.21 -4.82
CA VAL A 338 34.07 0.59 -3.59
C VAL A 338 34.72 1.58 -2.63
N GLN A 339 35.23 2.69 -3.13
CA GLN A 339 35.86 3.74 -2.32
C GLN A 339 34.84 4.69 -1.67
N ARG A 340 33.56 4.67 -2.14
CA ARG A 340 32.56 5.68 -1.75
C ARG A 340 31.22 5.07 -1.32
N SER A 341 30.73 4.04 -2.04
CA SER A 341 29.42 3.46 -1.80
C SER A 341 29.38 2.68 -0.48
N ASP A 342 28.39 2.97 0.33
CA ASP A 342 28.02 2.13 1.47
C ASP A 342 27.19 0.92 1.02
N TRP A 343 26.85 0.02 1.92
CA TRP A 343 25.95 -1.08 1.59
C TRP A 343 24.59 -0.58 1.09
N LEU A 344 24.03 0.42 1.78
CA LEU A 344 22.80 1.11 1.41
C LEU A 344 23.08 2.31 0.51
N CYS A 345 22.07 2.74 -0.26
CA CYS A 345 22.11 4.02 -0.96
C CYS A 345 22.20 5.18 0.02
N THR A 346 22.91 6.24 -0.35
CA THR A 346 23.11 7.41 0.50
C THR A 346 22.83 8.70 -0.26
N VAL A 347 22.44 9.74 0.47
CA VAL A 347 22.43 11.11 -0.04
C VAL A 347 23.84 11.65 0.08
N GLU A 348 24.47 12.05 -1.05
CA GLU A 348 25.79 12.73 -1.03
C GLU A 348 25.65 14.23 -0.81
N GLU A 349 24.76 14.83 -1.56
CA GLU A 349 24.34 16.23 -1.45
C GLU A 349 22.89 16.35 -1.88
N GLU A 350 22.26 17.51 -1.68
CA GLU A 350 20.88 17.70 -2.10
C GLU A 350 20.75 17.46 -3.63
N GLY A 351 19.80 16.59 -4.02
CA GLY A 351 19.59 16.21 -5.39
C GLY A 351 20.57 15.15 -5.95
N VAL A 352 21.47 14.59 -5.13
CA VAL A 352 22.43 13.56 -5.57
C VAL A 352 22.37 12.31 -4.68
N ILE A 353 22.09 11.18 -5.30
CA ILE A 353 22.02 9.86 -4.66
C ILE A 353 23.19 8.99 -5.13
N ARG A 354 23.93 8.43 -4.18
CA ARG A 354 24.89 7.36 -4.49
C ARG A 354 24.23 5.99 -4.32
N LEU A 355 24.38 5.16 -5.35
CA LEU A 355 23.87 3.80 -5.30
C LEU A 355 24.68 2.94 -4.32
N GLY A 356 23.97 2.12 -3.55
CA GLY A 356 24.56 1.22 -2.56
C GLY A 356 25.07 -0.08 -3.16
N LEU A 357 26.08 -0.67 -2.52
CA LEU A 357 26.70 -1.95 -2.90
C LEU A 357 25.68 -3.11 -2.95
N ARG A 358 24.56 -3.01 -2.23
CA ARG A 358 23.47 -4.00 -2.26
C ARG A 358 22.87 -4.24 -3.65
N TYR A 359 23.06 -3.32 -4.57
CA TYR A 359 22.59 -3.45 -5.96
C TYR A 359 23.55 -4.18 -6.90
N VAL A 360 24.70 -4.62 -6.41
CA VAL A 360 25.64 -5.47 -7.15
C VAL A 360 25.18 -6.91 -7.08
N LEU A 361 24.72 -7.44 -8.22
CA LEU A 361 24.29 -8.83 -8.29
C LEU A 361 25.48 -9.78 -7.97
N GLY A 362 25.23 -10.71 -7.06
CA GLY A 362 26.23 -11.71 -6.64
C GLY A 362 27.18 -11.24 -5.55
N LEU A 363 27.09 -9.99 -5.08
CA LEU A 363 27.83 -9.52 -3.91
C LEU A 363 27.08 -9.88 -2.62
N ARG A 364 27.73 -10.60 -1.72
CA ARG A 364 27.16 -10.93 -0.41
C ARG A 364 27.05 -9.67 0.47
N GLU A 365 25.97 -9.59 1.24
CA GLU A 365 25.76 -8.48 2.19
C GLU A 365 26.91 -8.34 3.18
N SER A 366 27.39 -9.47 3.74
CA SER A 366 28.51 -9.47 4.68
C SER A 366 29.79 -8.86 4.10
N VAL A 367 30.05 -9.09 2.80
CA VAL A 367 31.22 -8.52 2.11
C VAL A 367 31.01 -7.03 1.83
N GLY A 368 29.81 -6.63 1.39
CA GLY A 368 29.49 -5.21 1.19
C GLY A 368 29.59 -4.41 2.50
N GLN A 369 29.13 -4.95 3.60
CA GLN A 369 29.27 -4.34 4.94
C GLN A 369 30.73 -4.30 5.40
N LEU A 370 31.55 -5.32 5.07
CA LEU A 370 33.00 -5.32 5.34
C LEU A 370 33.72 -4.25 4.51
N ILE A 371 33.36 -4.03 3.24
CA ILE A 371 33.91 -2.96 2.42
C ILE A 371 33.63 -1.60 3.09
N GLN A 372 32.39 -1.37 3.50
CA GLN A 372 32.00 -0.14 4.20
C GLN A 372 32.73 0.03 5.54
N SER A 373 32.79 -1.00 6.37
CA SER A 373 33.40 -0.93 7.71
C SER A 373 34.91 -0.82 7.63
N ALA A 374 35.58 -1.55 6.74
CA ALA A 374 37.01 -1.47 6.51
C ALA A 374 37.44 -0.06 6.11
N ARG A 375 36.66 0.62 5.29
CA ARG A 375 36.86 2.03 4.92
C ARG A 375 36.67 2.98 6.11
N ASN A 376 35.65 2.74 6.97
CA ASN A 376 35.30 3.61 8.07
C ASN A 376 36.21 3.42 9.30
N SER A 377 36.75 2.21 9.52
CA SER A 377 37.60 1.89 10.69
C SER A 377 38.92 2.64 10.69
N GLN A 378 39.48 2.94 9.54
CA GLN A 378 40.76 3.65 9.41
C GLN A 378 40.69 5.16 9.63
N LYS A 379 39.48 5.75 9.66
CA LYS A 379 39.31 7.16 10.08
C LYS A 379 39.71 7.42 11.52
N ARG A 380 39.95 6.37 12.34
CA ARG A 380 40.24 6.48 13.77
C ARG A 380 41.74 6.31 14.10
N LEU A 381 42.60 5.92 13.15
CA LEU A 381 44.03 5.73 13.39
C LEU A 381 44.86 6.82 12.67
N PRO A 382 45.70 7.59 13.37
CA PRO A 382 46.58 8.58 12.75
C PRO A 382 47.55 7.88 11.75
N GLY A 383 47.56 8.34 10.50
CA GLY A 383 48.52 7.86 9.47
C GLY A 383 47.98 6.75 8.55
N CYS A 384 46.76 6.22 8.75
CA CYS A 384 46.16 5.23 7.85
C CYS A 384 45.18 5.87 6.87
N ASN A 385 45.35 5.59 5.55
CA ASN A 385 44.38 6.00 4.55
C ASN A 385 43.05 5.29 4.72
N ALA A 386 41.95 6.05 4.80
CA ALA A 386 40.59 5.53 4.87
C ALA A 386 40.15 4.81 3.56
N ARG A 387 40.89 5.01 2.48
CA ARG A 387 40.66 4.40 1.16
C ARG A 387 41.43 3.11 1.03
N PHE A 388 40.98 2.23 0.12
CA PHE A 388 41.76 1.10 -0.34
C PHE A 388 42.87 1.60 -1.29
N ASN A 389 44.09 1.12 -1.09
CA ASN A 389 45.24 1.57 -1.88
C ASN A 389 45.32 0.84 -3.25
N SER A 390 44.81 -0.40 -3.31
CA SER A 390 44.81 -1.23 -4.51
C SER A 390 43.69 -2.27 -4.44
N ILE A 391 43.48 -3.01 -5.51
CA ILE A 391 42.57 -4.16 -5.55
C ILE A 391 43.05 -5.25 -4.58
N ASP A 392 44.37 -5.48 -4.47
CA ASP A 392 44.93 -6.45 -3.52
C ASP A 392 44.67 -6.06 -2.07
N ASP A 393 44.78 -4.77 -1.75
CA ASP A 393 44.40 -4.25 -0.40
C ASP A 393 42.92 -4.45 -0.12
N LEU A 394 42.04 -4.21 -1.11
CA LEU A 394 40.62 -4.51 -1.00
C LEU A 394 40.39 -5.99 -0.69
N VAL A 395 41.03 -6.90 -1.45
CA VAL A 395 40.90 -8.35 -1.27
C VAL A 395 41.40 -8.78 0.11
N ALA A 396 42.56 -8.29 0.52
CA ALA A 396 43.20 -8.62 1.80
C ALA A 396 42.28 -8.21 3.00
N ARG A 397 41.69 -7.03 2.93
CA ARG A 397 40.89 -6.46 4.01
C ARG A 397 39.45 -6.97 4.07
N THR A 398 38.88 -7.42 2.96
CA THR A 398 37.46 -7.78 2.89
C THR A 398 37.22 -9.27 2.66
N LYS A 399 38.25 -10.01 2.28
CA LYS A 399 38.16 -11.45 1.91
C LYS A 399 37.08 -11.70 0.85
N ILE A 400 36.94 -10.76 -0.08
CA ILE A 400 36.00 -10.85 -1.20
C ILE A 400 36.36 -12.04 -2.11
N TRP A 401 35.38 -12.75 -2.59
CA TRP A 401 35.60 -13.85 -3.53
C TRP A 401 35.83 -13.32 -4.94
N ARG A 402 36.54 -14.15 -5.77
CA ARG A 402 36.86 -13.79 -7.13
C ARG A 402 35.64 -13.44 -7.99
N ASN A 403 34.52 -14.18 -7.86
CA ASN A 403 33.29 -13.89 -8.59
C ASN A 403 32.66 -12.57 -8.18
N GLU A 404 32.72 -12.20 -6.90
CA GLU A 404 32.24 -10.91 -6.41
C GLU A 404 33.11 -9.75 -6.90
N LEU A 405 34.43 -9.95 -6.90
CA LEU A 405 35.35 -8.96 -7.45
C LEU A 405 35.13 -8.73 -8.95
N VAL A 406 34.90 -9.82 -9.71
CA VAL A 406 34.57 -9.74 -11.15
C VAL A 406 33.26 -8.96 -11.33
N ALA A 407 32.23 -9.19 -10.50
CA ALA A 407 30.98 -8.43 -10.57
C ALA A 407 31.19 -6.93 -10.32
N LEU A 408 32.02 -6.56 -9.34
CA LEU A 408 32.40 -5.17 -9.09
C LEU A 408 33.18 -4.54 -10.24
N ALA A 409 34.11 -5.27 -10.84
CA ALA A 409 34.88 -4.83 -12.02
C ALA A 409 33.96 -4.58 -13.21
N GLN A 410 33.06 -5.51 -13.52
CA GLN A 410 32.11 -5.42 -14.64
C GLN A 410 31.24 -4.17 -14.61
N ILE A 411 30.81 -3.72 -13.44
CA ILE A 411 30.01 -2.49 -13.28
C ILE A 411 30.86 -1.23 -13.17
N GLY A 412 32.20 -1.33 -13.20
CA GLY A 412 33.13 -0.20 -13.07
C GLY A 412 33.33 0.29 -11.64
N ALA A 413 32.91 -0.48 -10.60
CA ALA A 413 33.03 -0.08 -9.21
C ALA A 413 34.47 0.02 -8.70
N LEU A 414 35.46 -0.47 -9.49
CA LEU A 414 36.92 -0.44 -9.22
C LEU A 414 37.66 0.64 -10.01
N SER A 415 36.98 1.50 -10.77
CA SER A 415 37.60 2.48 -11.67
C SER A 415 38.55 3.48 -10.99
N GLU A 416 38.32 3.80 -9.70
CA GLU A 416 39.22 4.71 -8.92
C GLU A 416 40.61 4.10 -8.66
N PHE A 417 40.85 2.79 -8.94
CA PHE A 417 42.17 2.20 -8.86
C PHE A 417 43.00 2.42 -10.15
N GLY A 418 42.48 3.18 -11.10
CA GLY A 418 43.19 3.47 -12.36
C GLY A 418 43.08 2.38 -13.44
N HIS A 419 42.22 1.39 -13.21
CA HIS A 419 41.94 0.30 -14.14
C HIS A 419 40.59 0.50 -14.84
N ASP A 420 40.55 0.19 -16.13
CA ASP A 420 39.27 0.10 -16.84
C ASP A 420 38.51 -1.19 -16.47
N ARG A 421 37.26 -1.32 -16.93
CA ARG A 421 36.41 -2.50 -16.64
C ARG A 421 36.96 -3.85 -17.07
N ARG A 422 37.97 -3.85 -18.01
CA ARG A 422 38.59 -5.06 -18.53
C ARG A 422 39.92 -5.35 -17.87
N ALA A 423 40.59 -4.32 -17.36
CA ALA A 423 41.89 -4.42 -16.73
C ALA A 423 41.81 -4.69 -15.20
N ALA A 424 40.66 -4.42 -14.57
CA ALA A 424 40.39 -4.74 -13.17
C ALA A 424 39.86 -6.17 -13.03
#